data_30667c4c33b7fe376687414faaefaea1
#
_entry.id   30667c4c33b7fe376687414faaefaea1
#
_cell.length_a   1.000
_cell.length_b   1.000
_cell.length_c   1.000
_cell.angle_alpha   90.00
_cell.angle_beta   90.00
_cell.angle_gamma   90.00
#
_symmetry.space_group_name_H-M   'P 1'
#
loop_
_entity.id
_entity.type
_entity.pdbx_description
1 polymer ?
#
loop_
_entity_poly.entity_id
_entity_poly.type
_entity_poly.pdbx_seq_one_letter_code
_entity_poly.pdbx_strand_id
1 'polypeptide(L)'
;MKKKALLGLVTVAGLTLTLAACGGNSSKGTSSSSDSATADTGDFKLKTTNTKEAIKDGTLEIGVVSDTAFTGIFSDAFKDGTLDTTFFSPANEALFNTDKDLKMTDGAAKIKFDEDAKTVTITMTDGVKWSDGKDVNADDLEFPYLVIGNKDYTGVRYDSSMKNIVGMEDYHDGKADTISGIKKVNDKEIQITYKEMTPSMLQNASSGVLGYAMPKHTFDGIAIKDMASSDPVRKNPVTFGPYVISKITAGESVEFTPNKYYYGGTPKLSKIVMKTLPTSSATASMKSKEFDIYEGMPSSEYTSWKDLSGYELLGQQATSYNYIGFKLGKWDSEKGVNVYDSSSKMADKSLRQAIAYAIDNEAIAQKLYNGLQTRANSLIVPAFGTKYDADLKGYTQDVEKAKKLLDDAGYKDTDGDGYREDKNGKKLEINFAFRDGGTTAKSLAEYYIQAWKEVGLDVQLATGRLIEVNSFYDKVQNDDPSIDMYQAGWSTGYDPDQSGLYGEDAQFNFTRFVSDENTKLIKEMSSKDAFDDEKAAKIYKEWQEYANDQAFVIPTTYSFDVTPVSDRVTGYDISRDVDHNVFAEVGITSENR
;
A
#
# COMPACT_ATOMS: atom_id res chain seq x y z
N MET A 1 -14.66 -2.07 64.88
CA MET A 1 -15.84 -1.32 65.48
C MET A 1 -16.60 -0.67 64.32
N LYS A 2 -17.85 -1.09 64.15
CA LYS A 2 -19.06 -0.46 63.60
C LYS A 2 -18.89 0.52 62.41
N LYS A 3 -19.19 0.09 61.12
CA LYS A 3 -20.44 0.27 60.35
C LYS A 3 -21.01 1.70 60.31
N LYS A 4 -21.17 2.23 59.08
CA LYS A 4 -22.49 2.71 58.61
C LYS A 4 -22.50 2.80 57.07
N ALA A 5 -23.42 2.07 56.45
CA ALA A 5 -23.85 2.16 55.09
C ALA A 5 -24.78 3.36 54.91
N LEU A 6 -24.74 4.04 53.78
CA LEU A 6 -25.80 4.95 53.34
C LEU A 6 -26.26 4.50 51.93
N LEU A 7 -27.50 4.02 51.89
CA LEU A 7 -28.27 3.77 50.66
C LEU A 7 -28.75 5.12 50.12
N GLY A 8 -28.48 5.40 48.87
CA GLY A 8 -29.08 6.51 48.11
C GLY A 8 -29.95 5.95 46.99
N LEU A 9 -31.24 6.09 47.14
CA LEU A 9 -32.27 5.82 46.13
C LEU A 9 -32.16 6.84 45.00
N VAL A 10 -32.04 6.40 43.75
CA VAL A 10 -32.25 7.25 42.56
C VAL A 10 -33.50 6.77 41.85
N THR A 11 -34.50 7.61 41.83
CA THR A 11 -35.78 7.48 41.16
C THR A 11 -35.61 7.57 39.65
N VAL A 12 -36.11 6.56 38.93
CA VAL A 12 -36.28 6.55 37.49
C VAL A 12 -37.56 7.31 37.14
N ALA A 13 -37.43 8.42 36.38
CA ALA A 13 -38.55 9.11 35.77
C ALA A 13 -38.65 8.63 34.29
N GLY A 14 -39.68 7.85 34.00
CA GLY A 14 -40.04 7.46 32.64
C GLY A 14 -40.69 8.62 31.90
N LEU A 15 -40.24 8.88 30.69
CA LEU A 15 -40.94 9.71 29.72
C LEU A 15 -41.52 8.80 28.62
N THR A 16 -42.83 8.67 28.63
CA THR A 16 -43.64 8.13 27.57
C THR A 16 -43.86 9.21 26.51
N LEU A 17 -43.46 8.97 25.28
CA LEU A 17 -43.84 9.79 24.13
C LEU A 17 -45.00 9.12 23.36
N THR A 18 -46.12 9.80 23.34
CA THR A 18 -47.31 9.46 22.56
C THR A 18 -47.15 9.93 21.12
N LEU A 19 -47.37 9.02 20.16
CA LEU A 19 -47.59 9.35 18.75
C LEU A 19 -48.97 10.04 18.58
N ALA A 20 -48.98 11.20 17.94
CA ALA A 20 -50.19 11.77 17.32
C ALA A 20 -49.91 11.99 15.82
N ALA A 21 -50.65 11.25 15.00
CA ALA A 21 -50.75 11.47 13.56
C ALA A 21 -51.83 12.52 13.33
N CYS A 22 -51.52 13.56 12.48
CA CYS A 22 -52.52 14.25 11.67
C CYS A 22 -51.83 15.02 10.54
N GLY A 23 -52.40 14.93 9.37
CA GLY A 23 -51.86 15.33 8.10
C GLY A 23 -52.01 16.81 7.74
N GLY A 24 -51.27 17.17 6.71
CA GLY A 24 -51.61 18.14 5.65
C GLY A 24 -51.21 19.58 5.91
N ASN A 25 -50.19 20.11 5.35
CA ASN A 25 -50.15 21.16 4.34
C ASN A 25 -48.76 21.77 4.18
N SER A 26 -48.40 22.04 2.94
CA SER A 26 -47.12 22.58 2.49
C SER A 26 -46.73 23.91 3.13
N SER A 27 -45.57 24.00 3.73
CA SER A 27 -44.76 25.22 3.83
C SER A 27 -43.28 24.89 3.85
N LYS A 28 -42.50 25.57 3.00
CA LYS A 28 -41.04 25.50 2.91
C LYS A 28 -40.42 25.75 4.30
N GLY A 29 -39.96 24.70 4.94
CA GLY A 29 -39.13 24.78 6.10
C GLY A 29 -37.71 24.39 5.70
N THR A 30 -36.75 25.29 5.85
CA THR A 30 -35.32 25.07 5.74
C THR A 30 -34.94 24.01 6.80
N SER A 31 -34.75 22.78 6.38
CA SER A 31 -34.17 21.76 7.20
C SER A 31 -32.64 22.04 7.27
N SER A 32 -32.18 22.50 8.41
CA SER A 32 -30.76 22.39 8.75
C SER A 32 -30.44 20.91 8.94
N SER A 33 -30.03 20.26 7.85
CA SER A 33 -29.30 19.02 7.90
C SER A 33 -27.96 19.34 8.56
N SER A 34 -27.67 18.70 9.69
CA SER A 34 -26.30 18.60 10.16
C SER A 34 -25.55 17.74 9.14
N ASP A 35 -25.00 18.38 8.12
CA ASP A 35 -24.07 17.76 7.19
C ASP A 35 -22.88 17.28 8.00
N SER A 36 -22.80 15.99 8.26
CA SER A 36 -21.53 15.34 8.52
C SER A 36 -20.76 15.41 7.20
N ALA A 37 -19.90 16.43 7.07
CA ALA A 37 -19.18 16.68 5.81
C ALA A 37 -18.15 15.57 5.60
N THR A 38 -18.58 14.51 4.92
CA THR A 38 -17.69 13.48 4.35
C THR A 38 -16.84 14.12 3.27
N ALA A 39 -15.60 13.63 3.09
CA ALA A 39 -14.72 14.09 2.04
C ALA A 39 -15.33 13.77 0.67
N ASP A 40 -15.30 14.73 -0.24
CA ASP A 40 -15.43 14.46 -1.65
C ASP A 40 -14.02 14.31 -2.23
N THR A 41 -13.64 13.10 -2.59
CA THR A 41 -12.28 12.80 -3.09
C THR A 41 -11.97 13.49 -4.43
N GLY A 42 -12.99 13.96 -5.16
CA GLY A 42 -12.82 14.75 -6.37
C GLY A 42 -12.36 16.20 -6.14
N ASP A 43 -12.46 16.72 -4.91
CA ASP A 43 -12.12 18.11 -4.60
C ASP A 43 -10.62 18.33 -4.28
N PHE A 44 -9.86 17.26 -4.02
CA PHE A 44 -8.45 17.37 -3.65
C PHE A 44 -7.57 17.67 -4.87
N LYS A 45 -6.58 18.54 -4.65
CA LYS A 45 -5.55 18.84 -5.64
C LYS A 45 -4.34 17.96 -5.43
N LEU A 46 -3.54 17.80 -6.47
CA LEU A 46 -2.26 17.09 -6.41
C LEU A 46 -1.08 18.00 -6.07
N LYS A 47 -1.24 19.32 -6.27
CA LYS A 47 -0.16 20.32 -6.12
C LYS A 47 -0.61 21.49 -5.27
N THR A 48 0.32 22.08 -4.53
CA THR A 48 0.09 23.32 -3.79
C THR A 48 -0.32 24.47 -4.72
N THR A 49 -1.28 25.28 -4.25
CA THR A 49 -1.75 26.47 -5.00
C THR A 49 -0.93 27.71 -4.75
N ASN A 50 -0.07 27.73 -3.74
CA ASN A 50 0.83 28.82 -3.46
C ASN A 50 1.92 28.93 -4.56
N THR A 51 1.90 30.03 -5.32
CA THR A 51 2.86 30.33 -6.41
C THR A 51 3.80 31.49 -6.06
N LYS A 52 3.83 31.93 -4.80
CA LYS A 52 4.75 32.98 -4.37
C LYS A 52 6.19 32.50 -4.46
N GLU A 53 7.10 33.42 -4.67
CA GLU A 53 8.54 33.15 -4.67
C GLU A 53 9.00 32.67 -3.29
N ALA A 54 9.83 31.63 -3.28
CA ALA A 54 10.42 31.10 -2.06
C ALA A 54 11.41 32.12 -1.43
N ILE A 55 11.37 32.23 -0.10
CA ILE A 55 12.37 32.98 0.64
C ILE A 55 13.72 32.26 0.55
N LYS A 56 14.79 33.06 0.62
CA LYS A 56 16.15 32.53 0.73
C LYS A 56 16.31 31.81 2.09
N ASP A 57 17.06 30.70 2.09
CA ASP A 57 17.42 29.95 3.30
C ASP A 57 16.24 29.39 4.09
N GLY A 58 15.08 29.11 3.40
CA GLY A 58 13.90 28.53 4.00
C GLY A 58 14.15 27.14 4.57
N THR A 59 13.49 26.82 5.69
CA THR A 59 13.49 25.48 6.31
C THR A 59 12.10 24.87 6.20
N LEU A 60 12.02 23.64 5.68
CA LEU A 60 10.81 22.83 5.63
C LEU A 60 10.83 21.83 6.78
N GLU A 61 9.75 21.76 7.55
CA GLU A 61 9.58 20.75 8.60
C GLU A 61 8.40 19.83 8.27
N ILE A 62 8.66 18.51 8.28
CA ILE A 62 7.70 17.47 7.93
C ILE A 62 7.45 16.56 9.14
N GLY A 63 6.19 16.42 9.54
CA GLY A 63 5.75 15.45 10.53
C GLY A 63 5.31 14.16 9.83
N VAL A 64 6.01 13.06 10.07
CA VAL A 64 5.66 11.74 9.57
C VAL A 64 4.88 11.00 10.65
N VAL A 65 3.57 10.87 10.46
CA VAL A 65 2.68 10.27 11.47
C VAL A 65 2.85 8.75 11.47
N SER A 66 3.38 8.25 12.58
CA SER A 66 3.59 6.81 12.79
C SER A 66 3.79 6.50 14.27
N ASP A 67 3.24 5.37 14.72
CA ASP A 67 3.46 4.82 16.06
C ASP A 67 4.66 3.86 16.11
N THR A 68 5.34 3.65 14.97
CA THR A 68 6.58 2.89 14.88
C THR A 68 7.74 3.79 14.45
N ALA A 69 8.95 3.47 14.88
CA ALA A 69 10.15 4.17 14.48
C ALA A 69 10.67 3.67 13.11
N PHE A 70 11.28 4.56 12.31
CA PHE A 70 12.03 4.12 11.13
C PHE A 70 13.29 3.37 11.55
N THR A 71 13.75 2.43 10.73
CA THR A 71 14.87 1.55 11.07
C THR A 71 16.24 2.17 10.74
N GLY A 72 16.28 3.20 9.90
CA GLY A 72 17.49 3.91 9.48
C GLY A 72 18.31 3.16 8.42
N ILE A 73 17.63 2.44 7.52
CA ILE A 73 18.23 1.83 6.33
C ILE A 73 18.03 2.76 5.14
N PHE A 74 19.08 3.53 4.80
CA PHE A 74 19.06 4.48 3.70
C PHE A 74 19.72 3.89 2.45
N SER A 75 19.14 2.81 1.93
CA SER A 75 19.58 2.13 0.71
C SER A 75 18.41 1.36 0.09
N ASP A 76 18.14 1.57 -1.19
CA ASP A 76 17.07 0.88 -1.92
C ASP A 76 17.29 -0.63 -2.00
N ALA A 77 18.53 -1.09 -2.00
CA ALA A 77 18.84 -2.51 -2.01
C ALA A 77 18.50 -3.21 -0.68
N PHE A 78 18.48 -2.50 0.44
CA PHE A 78 18.34 -3.13 1.76
C PHE A 78 17.08 -2.69 2.53
N LYS A 79 16.48 -1.52 2.21
CA LYS A 79 15.26 -1.08 2.89
C LYS A 79 14.08 -1.98 2.54
N ASP A 80 13.24 -2.27 3.51
CA ASP A 80 12.00 -3.06 3.37
C ASP A 80 10.77 -2.35 3.94
N GLY A 81 10.98 -1.28 4.73
CA GLY A 81 9.91 -0.52 5.37
C GLY A 81 9.52 0.76 4.63
N THR A 82 8.20 1.06 4.63
CA THR A 82 7.65 2.31 4.07
C THR A 82 8.24 3.54 4.77
N LEU A 83 8.42 3.50 6.10
CA LEU A 83 8.97 4.63 6.86
C LEU A 83 10.40 4.96 6.43
N ASP A 84 11.27 3.96 6.23
CA ASP A 84 12.62 4.23 5.73
C ASP A 84 12.58 4.85 4.32
N THR A 85 11.63 4.43 3.47
CA THR A 85 11.41 5.05 2.17
C THR A 85 11.02 6.51 2.31
N THR A 86 10.06 6.83 3.17
CA THR A 86 9.61 8.21 3.44
C THR A 86 10.76 9.07 3.96
N PHE A 87 11.47 8.60 5.01
CA PHE A 87 12.60 9.36 5.57
C PHE A 87 13.82 9.45 4.65
N PHE A 88 13.91 8.65 3.61
CA PHE A 88 14.98 8.71 2.62
C PHE A 88 14.65 9.63 1.43
N SER A 89 13.37 9.92 1.19
CA SER A 89 12.87 10.56 -0.03
C SER A 89 13.54 11.89 -0.42
N PRO A 90 13.92 12.83 0.49
CA PRO A 90 14.58 14.05 0.07
C PRO A 90 16.00 13.84 -0.48
N ALA A 91 16.67 12.75 -0.09
CA ALA A 91 18.02 12.44 -0.54
C ALA A 91 18.04 11.40 -1.67
N ASN A 92 16.96 10.62 -1.81
CA ASN A 92 16.88 9.55 -2.79
C ASN A 92 16.34 10.08 -4.13
N GLU A 93 16.98 9.70 -5.22
CA GLU A 93 16.55 10.01 -6.58
C GLU A 93 16.41 8.70 -7.35
N ALA A 94 15.31 8.55 -8.08
CA ALA A 94 15.13 7.43 -8.98
C ALA A 94 15.92 7.62 -10.29
N LEU A 95 16.34 6.51 -10.92
CA LEU A 95 16.95 6.55 -12.25
C LEU A 95 15.94 6.96 -13.32
N PHE A 96 14.67 6.60 -13.13
CA PHE A 96 13.59 6.78 -14.09
C PHE A 96 12.46 7.59 -13.48
N ASN A 97 11.83 8.40 -14.31
CA ASN A 97 10.56 9.04 -14.01
C ASN A 97 9.41 8.05 -14.23
N THR A 98 8.20 8.45 -13.86
CA THR A 98 6.98 7.66 -14.03
C THR A 98 5.94 8.51 -14.75
N ASP A 99 5.30 7.97 -15.79
CA ASP A 99 4.20 8.64 -16.48
C ASP A 99 2.85 8.43 -15.77
N LYS A 100 1.79 9.03 -16.33
CA LYS A 100 0.41 8.91 -15.81
C LYS A 100 -0.13 7.47 -15.76
N ASP A 101 0.44 6.57 -16.55
CA ASP A 101 0.07 5.16 -16.62
C ASP A 101 0.99 4.29 -15.74
N LEU A 102 1.80 4.94 -14.89
CA LEU A 102 2.76 4.36 -13.96
C LEU A 102 3.89 3.58 -14.65
N LYS A 103 4.18 3.90 -15.92
CA LYS A 103 5.28 3.31 -16.68
C LYS A 103 6.55 4.14 -16.51
N MET A 104 7.70 3.45 -16.47
CA MET A 104 9.01 4.10 -16.42
C MET A 104 9.28 4.89 -17.71
N THR A 105 9.80 6.09 -17.55
CA THR A 105 10.27 6.98 -18.61
C THR A 105 11.68 7.49 -18.28
N ASP A 106 12.32 8.16 -19.23
CA ASP A 106 13.66 8.72 -19.03
C ASP A 106 13.68 9.71 -17.84
N GLY A 107 14.73 9.62 -17.04
CA GLY A 107 14.99 10.46 -15.86
C GLY A 107 16.48 10.76 -15.70
N ALA A 108 17.06 10.47 -14.54
CA ALA A 108 18.50 10.49 -14.30
C ALA A 108 19.25 9.50 -15.20
N ALA A 109 18.57 8.46 -15.68
CA ALA A 109 19.03 7.57 -16.74
C ALA A 109 17.94 7.42 -17.79
N LYS A 110 18.37 7.05 -19.01
CA LYS A 110 17.49 6.65 -20.11
C LYS A 110 17.28 5.15 -20.05
N ILE A 111 16.07 4.72 -20.40
CA ILE A 111 15.72 3.30 -20.45
C ILE A 111 15.20 2.90 -21.83
N LYS A 112 15.64 1.75 -22.32
CA LYS A 112 15.16 1.19 -23.59
C LYS A 112 14.88 -0.30 -23.43
N PHE A 113 13.66 -0.69 -23.77
CA PHE A 113 13.22 -2.08 -23.81
C PHE A 113 13.32 -2.62 -25.25
N ASP A 114 13.80 -3.84 -25.39
CA ASP A 114 13.79 -4.60 -26.65
C ASP A 114 13.21 -5.98 -26.35
N GLU A 115 11.92 -6.13 -26.61
CA GLU A 115 11.16 -7.35 -26.29
C GLU A 115 11.64 -8.56 -27.10
N ASP A 116 11.99 -8.36 -28.38
CA ASP A 116 12.43 -9.46 -29.26
C ASP A 116 13.84 -9.97 -28.89
N ALA A 117 14.73 -9.05 -28.50
CA ALA A 117 16.06 -9.40 -27.99
C ALA A 117 16.05 -9.79 -26.51
N LYS A 118 14.94 -9.59 -25.82
CA LYS A 118 14.77 -9.75 -24.36
C LYS A 118 15.80 -8.96 -23.56
N THR A 119 16.01 -7.70 -23.92
CA THR A 119 17.01 -6.85 -23.27
C THR A 119 16.43 -5.53 -22.80
N VAL A 120 16.99 -5.03 -21.70
CA VAL A 120 16.81 -3.66 -21.23
C VAL A 120 18.16 -2.97 -21.22
N THR A 121 18.25 -1.80 -21.87
CA THR A 121 19.44 -0.95 -21.88
C THR A 121 19.19 0.24 -20.99
N ILE A 122 20.12 0.51 -20.04
CA ILE A 122 20.09 1.63 -19.12
C ILE A 122 21.33 2.49 -19.38
N THR A 123 21.11 3.77 -19.69
CA THR A 123 22.19 4.72 -20.01
C THR A 123 22.11 5.93 -19.10
N MET A 124 23.12 6.17 -18.26
CA MET A 124 23.20 7.34 -17.40
C MET A 124 23.20 8.65 -18.21
N THR A 125 22.38 9.61 -17.77
CA THR A 125 22.40 10.96 -18.32
C THR A 125 23.70 11.68 -17.97
N ASP A 126 24.18 12.56 -18.86
CA ASP A 126 25.38 13.34 -18.61
C ASP A 126 25.21 14.31 -17.45
N GLY A 127 26.26 14.44 -16.63
CA GLY A 127 26.29 15.40 -15.51
C GLY A 127 25.67 14.91 -14.22
N VAL A 128 25.09 13.71 -14.16
CA VAL A 128 24.62 13.11 -12.92
C VAL A 128 25.81 12.71 -12.05
N LYS A 129 25.82 13.25 -10.82
CA LYS A 129 26.91 13.05 -9.86
C LYS A 129 26.37 12.59 -8.49
N TRP A 130 27.15 11.76 -7.84
CA TRP A 130 26.97 11.47 -6.43
C TRP A 130 27.20 12.72 -5.56
N SER A 131 26.63 12.72 -4.36
CA SER A 131 26.75 13.82 -3.41
C SER A 131 28.18 14.10 -2.93
N ASP A 132 29.10 13.18 -3.16
CA ASP A 132 30.55 13.37 -2.93
C ASP A 132 31.28 13.96 -4.16
N GLY A 133 30.59 14.18 -5.27
CA GLY A 133 31.09 14.81 -6.49
C GLY A 133 31.62 13.86 -7.56
N LYS A 134 31.63 12.55 -7.33
CA LYS A 134 32.00 11.57 -8.35
C LYS A 134 30.85 11.39 -9.36
N ASP A 135 31.20 11.07 -10.60
CA ASP A 135 30.19 10.78 -11.63
C ASP A 135 29.51 9.44 -11.34
N VAL A 136 28.19 9.38 -11.56
CA VAL A 136 27.44 8.11 -11.59
C VAL A 136 27.76 7.40 -12.90
N ASN A 137 28.15 6.13 -12.83
CA ASN A 137 28.65 5.39 -13.99
C ASN A 137 28.06 3.97 -14.09
N ALA A 138 28.48 3.23 -15.14
CA ALA A 138 27.96 1.87 -15.40
C ALA A 138 28.30 0.87 -14.29
N ASP A 139 29.41 1.03 -13.56
CA ASP A 139 29.71 0.19 -12.41
C ASP A 139 28.69 0.37 -11.28
N ASP A 140 28.22 1.62 -11.08
CA ASP A 140 27.20 1.94 -10.07
C ASP A 140 25.80 1.44 -10.45
N LEU A 141 25.53 1.29 -11.77
CA LEU A 141 24.31 0.67 -12.29
C LEU A 141 24.32 -0.86 -12.17
N GLU A 142 25.47 -1.49 -12.39
CA GLU A 142 25.65 -2.94 -12.25
C GLU A 142 25.67 -3.39 -10.79
N PHE A 143 26.27 -2.59 -9.91
CA PHE A 143 26.57 -2.97 -8.54
C PHE A 143 25.37 -3.44 -7.71
N PRO A 144 24.18 -2.80 -7.74
CA PRO A 144 23.03 -3.32 -6.99
C PRO A 144 22.62 -4.72 -7.44
N TYR A 145 22.77 -5.09 -8.71
CA TYR A 145 22.50 -6.45 -9.19
C TYR A 145 23.50 -7.45 -8.63
N LEU A 146 24.78 -7.08 -8.56
CA LEU A 146 25.82 -7.91 -7.94
C LEU A 146 25.59 -8.08 -6.43
N VAL A 147 25.16 -7.03 -5.74
CA VAL A 147 24.84 -7.09 -4.31
C VAL A 147 23.65 -8.01 -4.06
N ILE A 148 22.53 -7.78 -4.75
CA ILE A 148 21.29 -8.55 -4.56
C ILE A 148 21.48 -10.01 -5.00
N GLY A 149 22.16 -10.24 -6.11
CA GLY A 149 22.43 -11.58 -6.64
C GLY A 149 23.41 -12.39 -5.82
N ASN A 150 24.18 -11.80 -4.92
CA ASN A 150 25.17 -12.52 -4.14
C ASN A 150 24.50 -13.42 -3.07
N LYS A 151 25.06 -14.62 -2.86
CA LYS A 151 24.55 -15.57 -1.86
C LYS A 151 24.57 -15.06 -0.41
N ASP A 152 25.44 -14.09 -0.12
CA ASP A 152 25.58 -13.48 1.21
C ASP A 152 24.70 -12.22 1.39
N TYR A 153 23.82 -11.92 0.42
CA TYR A 153 22.86 -10.83 0.50
C TYR A 153 21.81 -11.09 1.58
N THR A 154 21.59 -10.11 2.45
CA THR A 154 20.73 -10.25 3.64
C THR A 154 19.38 -9.55 3.51
N GLY A 155 19.10 -8.90 2.36
CA GLY A 155 17.83 -8.24 2.10
C GLY A 155 16.79 -9.16 1.47
N VAL A 156 15.66 -8.57 1.05
CA VAL A 156 14.47 -9.32 0.58
C VAL A 156 14.28 -9.30 -0.94
N ARG A 157 15.23 -8.72 -1.70
CA ARG A 157 15.01 -8.45 -3.15
C ARG A 157 15.51 -9.54 -4.10
N TYR A 158 16.11 -10.60 -3.59
CA TYR A 158 16.47 -11.75 -4.41
C TYR A 158 15.24 -12.66 -4.61
N ASP A 159 14.41 -12.34 -5.56
CA ASP A 159 13.14 -12.98 -5.86
C ASP A 159 13.09 -13.57 -7.30
N SER A 160 11.92 -13.99 -7.76
CA SER A 160 11.70 -14.54 -9.10
C SER A 160 12.05 -13.54 -10.20
N SER A 161 11.84 -12.25 -9.99
CA SER A 161 12.15 -11.21 -10.96
C SER A 161 13.66 -11.04 -11.18
N MET A 162 14.44 -11.10 -10.10
CA MET A 162 15.91 -11.11 -10.20
C MET A 162 16.43 -12.40 -10.85
N LYS A 163 15.85 -13.57 -10.51
CA LYS A 163 16.19 -14.86 -11.12
C LYS A 163 15.87 -14.93 -12.63
N ASN A 164 15.00 -14.04 -13.11
CA ASN A 164 14.71 -13.90 -14.54
C ASN A 164 15.89 -13.30 -15.35
N ILE A 165 16.86 -12.66 -14.71
CA ILE A 165 18.09 -12.20 -15.38
C ILE A 165 18.95 -13.39 -15.72
N VAL A 166 19.43 -13.46 -16.97
CA VAL A 166 20.28 -14.55 -17.46
C VAL A 166 21.58 -14.63 -16.65
N GLY A 167 21.89 -15.81 -16.10
CA GLY A 167 23.09 -16.07 -15.30
C GLY A 167 23.03 -15.58 -13.84
N MET A 168 21.91 -15.01 -13.40
CA MET A 168 21.74 -14.56 -12.01
C MET A 168 21.82 -15.71 -11.01
N GLU A 169 21.17 -16.84 -11.31
CA GLU A 169 21.18 -18.01 -10.42
C GLU A 169 22.58 -18.67 -10.34
N ASP A 170 23.30 -18.76 -11.46
CA ASP A 170 24.68 -19.28 -11.47
C ASP A 170 25.62 -18.39 -10.65
N TYR A 171 25.45 -17.07 -10.71
CA TYR A 171 26.18 -16.13 -9.88
C TYR A 171 25.81 -16.31 -8.38
N HIS A 172 24.52 -16.40 -8.07
CA HIS A 172 24.03 -16.61 -6.70
C HIS A 172 24.58 -17.90 -6.09
N ASP A 173 24.60 -18.98 -6.84
CA ASP A 173 25.09 -20.29 -6.39
C ASP A 173 26.62 -20.36 -6.32
N GLY A 174 27.35 -19.30 -6.71
CA GLY A 174 28.81 -19.27 -6.74
C GLY A 174 29.41 -20.12 -7.87
N LYS A 175 28.63 -20.45 -8.91
CA LYS A 175 29.07 -21.16 -10.10
C LYS A 175 29.74 -20.22 -11.12
N ALA A 176 29.46 -18.92 -11.02
CA ALA A 176 30.01 -17.86 -11.84
C ALA A 176 30.43 -16.66 -10.98
N ASP A 177 31.49 -15.95 -11.39
CA ASP A 177 31.98 -14.74 -10.71
C ASP A 177 31.22 -13.46 -11.16
N THR A 178 30.42 -13.55 -12.21
CA THR A 178 29.66 -12.44 -12.79
C THR A 178 28.29 -12.92 -13.26
N ILE A 179 27.35 -11.96 -13.41
CA ILE A 179 26.02 -12.22 -13.96
C ILE A 179 26.13 -12.12 -15.47
N SER A 180 26.11 -13.25 -16.19
CA SER A 180 26.37 -13.30 -17.64
C SER A 180 25.37 -12.51 -18.49
N GLY A 181 24.16 -12.27 -18.00
CA GLY A 181 23.15 -11.44 -18.64
C GLY A 181 23.36 -9.94 -18.51
N ILE A 182 24.29 -9.48 -17.66
CA ILE A 182 24.59 -8.06 -17.51
C ILE A 182 25.89 -7.72 -18.23
N LYS A 183 25.83 -6.77 -19.16
CA LYS A 183 26.96 -6.34 -19.95
C LYS A 183 27.16 -4.83 -19.82
N LYS A 184 28.34 -4.40 -19.38
CA LYS A 184 28.77 -3.01 -19.52
C LYS A 184 29.08 -2.74 -20.99
N VAL A 185 28.31 -1.84 -21.60
CA VAL A 185 28.49 -1.43 -23.00
C VAL A 185 29.58 -0.36 -23.11
N ASN A 186 29.56 0.59 -22.17
CA ASN A 186 30.54 1.66 -22.00
C ASN A 186 30.48 2.19 -20.57
N ASP A 187 31.20 3.27 -20.26
CA ASP A 187 31.29 3.81 -18.90
C ASP A 187 29.96 4.35 -18.31
N LYS A 188 28.91 4.49 -19.13
CA LYS A 188 27.61 5.02 -18.71
C LYS A 188 26.45 4.09 -19.00
N GLU A 189 26.70 2.95 -19.64
CA GLU A 189 25.65 2.12 -20.19
C GLU A 189 25.83 0.66 -19.83
N ILE A 190 24.76 0.05 -19.32
CA ILE A 190 24.62 -1.39 -19.15
C ILE A 190 23.49 -1.91 -20.02
N GLN A 191 23.61 -3.15 -20.48
CA GLN A 191 22.55 -3.92 -21.11
C GLN A 191 22.31 -5.17 -20.28
N ILE A 192 21.03 -5.43 -19.95
CA ILE A 192 20.59 -6.57 -19.16
C ILE A 192 19.76 -7.49 -20.05
N THR A 193 20.09 -8.77 -20.08
CA THR A 193 19.38 -9.83 -20.83
C THR A 193 18.54 -10.65 -19.86
N TYR A 194 17.27 -10.84 -20.19
CA TYR A 194 16.30 -11.58 -19.39
C TYR A 194 15.95 -12.91 -20.07
N LYS A 195 15.52 -13.89 -19.28
CA LYS A 195 14.95 -15.15 -19.80
C LYS A 195 13.62 -14.88 -20.50
N GLU A 196 12.81 -14.00 -19.91
CA GLU A 196 11.50 -13.58 -20.41
C GLU A 196 11.28 -12.08 -20.17
N MET A 197 10.56 -11.43 -21.10
CA MET A 197 10.09 -10.06 -20.92
C MET A 197 8.64 -10.08 -20.46
N THR A 198 8.32 -9.28 -19.47
CA THR A 198 6.95 -9.14 -18.94
C THR A 198 6.53 -7.67 -18.90
N PRO A 199 5.24 -7.34 -19.06
CA PRO A 199 4.76 -5.96 -18.96
C PRO A 199 5.09 -5.27 -17.64
N SER A 200 5.19 -6.01 -16.54
CA SER A 200 5.61 -5.50 -15.22
C SER A 200 6.98 -4.83 -15.24
N MET A 201 7.85 -5.19 -16.19
CA MET A 201 9.15 -4.52 -16.36
C MET A 201 9.03 -3.07 -16.81
N LEU A 202 7.90 -2.66 -17.39
CA LEU A 202 7.63 -1.28 -17.76
C LEU A 202 7.24 -0.41 -16.57
N GLN A 203 6.88 -1.02 -15.45
CA GLN A 203 6.42 -0.31 -14.25
C GLN A 203 7.60 -0.01 -13.33
N ASN A 204 7.54 1.10 -12.61
CA ASN A 204 8.56 1.44 -11.61
C ASN A 204 8.41 0.57 -10.35
N ALA A 205 8.53 -0.73 -10.52
CA ALA A 205 8.36 -1.73 -9.48
C ALA A 205 9.46 -2.79 -9.58
N SER A 206 9.50 -3.70 -8.63
CA SER A 206 10.48 -4.77 -8.43
C SER A 206 10.38 -5.90 -9.47
N SER A 207 10.46 -5.58 -10.74
CA SER A 207 10.30 -6.52 -11.86
C SER A 207 11.64 -6.96 -12.50
N GLY A 208 12.73 -6.86 -11.74
CA GLY A 208 14.08 -7.16 -12.24
C GLY A 208 14.77 -6.01 -12.96
N VAL A 209 14.08 -4.87 -13.16
CA VAL A 209 14.66 -3.60 -13.62
C VAL A 209 14.78 -2.68 -12.44
N LEU A 210 15.99 -2.47 -11.92
CA LEU A 210 16.19 -1.64 -10.73
C LEU A 210 16.15 -0.15 -11.10
N GLY A 211 15.26 0.61 -10.45
CA GLY A 211 15.12 2.05 -10.62
C GLY A 211 16.13 2.89 -9.85
N TYR A 212 17.26 2.29 -9.40
CA TYR A 212 18.27 2.96 -8.60
C TYR A 212 19.68 2.44 -8.91
N ALA A 213 20.68 3.27 -8.61
CA ALA A 213 22.09 2.92 -8.62
C ALA A 213 22.64 2.83 -7.19
N MET A 214 23.79 2.20 -7.02
CA MET A 214 24.53 2.19 -5.73
C MET A 214 25.95 2.73 -5.92
N PRO A 215 26.44 3.64 -5.05
CA PRO A 215 27.77 4.23 -5.14
C PRO A 215 28.84 3.18 -4.77
N LYS A 216 29.23 2.34 -5.72
CA LYS A 216 30.13 1.18 -5.54
C LYS A 216 31.36 1.52 -4.70
N HIS A 217 31.94 2.67 -4.97
CA HIS A 217 33.17 3.12 -4.31
C HIS A 217 33.04 3.39 -2.79
N THR A 218 31.82 3.52 -2.26
CA THR A 218 31.60 3.69 -0.82
C THR A 218 31.56 2.37 -0.08
N PHE A 219 31.45 1.27 -0.81
CA PHE A 219 31.38 -0.08 -0.28
C PHE A 219 32.69 -0.86 -0.41
N ASP A 220 33.77 -0.23 -0.86
CA ASP A 220 35.09 -0.86 -0.99
C ASP A 220 35.54 -1.47 0.33
N GLY A 221 35.85 -2.78 0.31
CA GLY A 221 36.28 -3.54 1.48
C GLY A 221 35.17 -3.94 2.46
N ILE A 222 33.91 -3.65 2.17
CA ILE A 222 32.76 -4.08 2.99
C ILE A 222 32.18 -5.37 2.39
N ALA A 223 32.15 -6.46 3.18
CA ALA A 223 31.53 -7.70 2.74
C ALA A 223 30.01 -7.53 2.58
N ILE A 224 29.40 -8.16 1.56
CA ILE A 224 27.98 -7.98 1.23
C ILE A 224 27.06 -8.26 2.43
N LYS A 225 27.34 -9.29 3.20
CA LYS A 225 26.58 -9.61 4.44
C LYS A 225 26.59 -8.50 5.50
N ASP A 226 27.57 -7.61 5.45
CA ASP A 226 27.75 -6.54 6.44
C ASP A 226 27.26 -5.17 5.91
N MET A 227 26.90 -5.07 4.60
CA MET A 227 26.53 -3.81 3.96
C MET A 227 25.29 -3.15 4.60
N ALA A 228 24.25 -3.92 4.91
CA ALA A 228 23.02 -3.39 5.52
C ALA A 228 23.26 -2.68 6.87
N SER A 229 24.32 -3.05 7.59
CA SER A 229 24.72 -2.44 8.87
C SER A 229 25.84 -1.41 8.75
N SER A 230 26.37 -1.21 7.55
CA SER A 230 27.53 -0.35 7.29
C SER A 230 27.22 1.15 7.37
N ASP A 231 28.27 1.95 7.55
CA ASP A 231 28.15 3.42 7.59
C ASP A 231 27.55 4.02 6.31
N PRO A 232 27.91 3.56 5.08
CA PRO A 232 27.25 4.02 3.84
C PRO A 232 25.73 3.79 3.79
N VAL A 233 25.20 2.83 4.53
CA VAL A 233 23.75 2.56 4.60
C VAL A 233 23.10 3.26 5.79
N ARG A 234 23.80 3.35 6.94
CA ARG A 234 23.17 3.75 8.21
C ARG A 234 23.46 5.17 8.66
N LYS A 235 24.58 5.76 8.25
CA LYS A 235 25.05 7.02 8.81
C LYS A 235 25.34 8.09 7.74
N ASN A 236 26.04 7.69 6.70
CA ASN A 236 26.55 8.61 5.69
C ASN A 236 26.24 8.11 4.26
N PRO A 237 24.95 7.96 3.90
CA PRO A 237 24.61 7.51 2.56
C PRO A 237 25.03 8.54 1.51
N VAL A 238 25.72 8.08 0.47
CA VAL A 238 26.05 8.86 -0.72
C VAL A 238 24.96 8.64 -1.74
N THR A 239 24.29 9.71 -2.15
CA THR A 239 23.11 9.69 -3.02
C THR A 239 23.28 10.70 -4.17
N PHE A 240 22.37 10.74 -5.13
CA PHE A 240 22.38 11.73 -6.20
C PHE A 240 21.09 12.57 -6.27
N GLY A 241 20.26 12.50 -5.20
CA GLY A 241 19.06 13.34 -5.06
C GLY A 241 19.37 14.80 -4.70
N PRO A 242 18.31 15.63 -4.60
CA PRO A 242 18.45 17.08 -4.39
C PRO A 242 19.03 17.48 -3.02
N TYR A 243 18.88 16.61 -2.02
CA TYR A 243 19.41 16.86 -0.68
C TYR A 243 20.33 15.73 -0.25
N VAL A 244 21.15 16.00 0.77
CA VAL A 244 21.99 15.02 1.46
C VAL A 244 21.61 14.95 2.93
N ILE A 245 21.66 13.76 3.50
CA ILE A 245 21.45 13.56 4.93
C ILE A 245 22.59 14.21 5.70
N SER A 246 22.28 15.19 6.55
CA SER A 246 23.27 15.91 7.37
C SER A 246 23.28 15.45 8.82
N LYS A 247 22.14 14.90 9.33
CA LYS A 247 22.05 14.38 10.69
C LYS A 247 20.93 13.37 10.80
N ILE A 248 21.18 12.31 11.55
CA ILE A 248 20.22 11.27 11.90
C ILE A 248 20.09 11.19 13.40
N THR A 249 18.87 11.26 13.92
CA THR A 249 18.52 10.87 15.29
C THR A 249 17.69 9.60 15.18
N ALA A 250 18.27 8.46 15.56
CA ALA A 250 17.71 7.14 15.30
C ALA A 250 16.25 7.02 15.77
N GLY A 251 15.35 6.65 14.86
CA GLY A 251 13.93 6.49 15.11
C GLY A 251 13.13 7.77 15.33
N GLU A 252 13.78 8.94 15.43
CA GLU A 252 13.13 10.20 15.74
C GLU A 252 13.12 11.19 14.57
N SER A 253 14.28 11.45 13.95
CA SER A 253 14.37 12.49 12.93
C SER A 253 15.54 12.33 11.98
N VAL A 254 15.38 12.92 10.78
CA VAL A 254 16.44 13.08 9.78
C VAL A 254 16.49 14.54 9.31
N GLU A 255 17.68 15.13 9.27
CA GLU A 255 17.92 16.48 8.76
C GLU A 255 18.68 16.42 7.44
N PHE A 256 18.34 17.31 6.51
CA PHE A 256 18.91 17.35 5.18
C PHE A 256 19.40 18.74 4.84
N THR A 257 20.46 18.81 4.02
CA THR A 257 20.99 20.05 3.42
C THR A 257 21.10 19.89 1.90
N PRO A 258 21.10 20.96 1.11
CA PRO A 258 21.18 20.88 -0.34
C PRO A 258 22.37 20.09 -0.85
N ASN A 259 22.14 19.24 -1.84
CA ASN A 259 23.20 18.58 -2.59
C ASN A 259 23.77 19.55 -3.64
N LYS A 260 24.98 20.06 -3.44
CA LYS A 260 25.64 20.99 -4.37
C LYS A 260 25.96 20.38 -5.75
N TYR A 261 25.88 19.07 -5.88
CA TYR A 261 26.14 18.35 -7.13
C TYR A 261 24.86 17.84 -7.80
N TYR A 262 23.69 18.23 -7.30
CA TYR A 262 22.44 17.80 -7.87
C TYR A 262 22.29 18.26 -9.33
N TYR A 263 22.04 17.32 -10.24
CA TYR A 263 21.99 17.58 -11.68
C TYR A 263 20.77 18.41 -12.11
N GLY A 264 19.66 18.39 -11.33
CA GLY A 264 18.45 19.18 -11.56
C GLY A 264 18.56 20.66 -11.13
N GLY A 265 19.74 21.11 -10.68
CA GLY A 265 19.97 22.48 -10.26
C GLY A 265 20.06 22.67 -8.74
N THR A 266 19.98 23.91 -8.28
CA THR A 266 20.09 24.23 -6.86
C THR A 266 18.72 24.12 -6.19
N PRO A 267 18.53 23.21 -5.22
CA PRO A 267 17.29 23.14 -4.43
C PRO A 267 16.98 24.45 -3.70
N LYS A 268 15.70 24.77 -3.51
CA LYS A 268 15.26 26.08 -3.00
C LYS A 268 15.38 26.24 -1.48
N LEU A 269 15.35 25.11 -0.74
CA LEU A 269 15.42 25.13 0.72
C LEU A 269 16.86 24.97 1.20
N SER A 270 17.21 25.69 2.25
CA SER A 270 18.51 25.51 2.94
C SER A 270 18.53 24.27 3.85
N LYS A 271 17.34 23.80 4.27
CA LYS A 271 17.21 22.68 5.19
C LYS A 271 15.84 22.01 5.07
N ILE A 272 15.83 20.68 5.21
CA ILE A 272 14.61 19.89 5.47
C ILE A 272 14.80 19.13 6.79
N VAL A 273 13.77 19.09 7.62
CA VAL A 273 13.73 18.32 8.87
C VAL A 273 12.51 17.43 8.83
N MET A 274 12.70 16.12 8.86
CA MET A 274 11.63 15.13 9.00
C MET A 274 11.64 14.55 10.40
N LYS A 275 10.46 14.47 11.05
CA LYS A 275 10.33 13.93 12.41
C LYS A 275 9.20 12.92 12.49
N THR A 276 9.41 11.82 13.21
CA THR A 276 8.34 10.89 13.57
C THR A 276 7.36 11.57 14.53
N LEU A 277 6.07 11.47 14.25
CA LEU A 277 4.99 12.05 15.04
C LEU A 277 4.00 10.94 15.44
N PRO A 278 3.78 10.66 16.75
CA PRO A 278 2.79 9.67 17.15
C PRO A 278 1.37 10.02 16.66
N THR A 279 0.62 9.02 16.20
CA THR A 279 -0.76 9.20 15.69
C THR A 279 -1.64 9.96 16.67
N SER A 280 -1.55 9.65 17.95
CA SER A 280 -2.32 10.31 19.01
C SER A 280 -2.02 11.81 19.18
N SER A 281 -0.89 12.30 18.66
CA SER A 281 -0.46 13.71 18.74
C SER A 281 -0.68 14.46 17.44
N ALA A 282 -0.98 13.79 16.33
CA ALA A 282 -1.00 14.36 14.98
C ALA A 282 -1.94 15.58 14.86
N THR A 283 -3.21 15.43 15.27
CA THR A 283 -4.19 16.52 15.21
C THR A 283 -3.82 17.70 16.12
N ALA A 284 -3.24 17.45 17.30
CA ALA A 284 -2.82 18.52 18.21
C ALA A 284 -1.60 19.29 17.65
N SER A 285 -0.64 18.58 17.10
CA SER A 285 0.53 19.16 16.42
C SER A 285 0.11 20.04 15.24
N MET A 286 -0.86 19.59 14.43
CA MET A 286 -1.39 20.38 13.32
C MET A 286 -2.10 21.66 13.80
N LYS A 287 -2.88 21.60 14.89
CA LYS A 287 -3.50 22.79 15.54
C LYS A 287 -2.47 23.81 16.02
N SER A 288 -1.33 23.35 16.53
CA SER A 288 -0.23 24.22 16.95
C SER A 288 0.70 24.67 15.81
N LYS A 289 0.43 24.19 14.58
CA LYS A 289 1.23 24.49 13.36
C LYS A 289 2.69 24.10 13.51
N GLU A 290 2.96 22.92 14.08
CA GLU A 290 4.33 22.48 14.37
C GLU A 290 5.11 22.13 13.09
N PHE A 291 4.43 21.55 12.08
CA PHE A 291 5.04 21.14 10.81
C PHE A 291 4.40 21.85 9.62
N ASP A 292 5.12 21.88 8.51
CA ASP A 292 4.67 22.41 7.23
C ASP A 292 3.91 21.38 6.40
N ILE A 293 4.31 20.12 6.51
CA ILE A 293 3.68 18.98 5.84
C ILE A 293 3.42 17.89 6.88
N TYR A 294 2.27 17.26 6.79
CA TYR A 294 1.89 16.13 7.62
C TYR A 294 1.65 14.92 6.73
N GLU A 295 2.55 13.95 6.75
CA GLU A 295 2.40 12.69 6.04
C GLU A 295 1.77 11.62 6.92
N GLY A 296 0.78 10.88 6.38
CA GLY A 296 0.14 9.78 7.09
C GLY A 296 -0.92 10.19 8.13
N MET A 297 -1.57 11.35 7.95
CA MET A 297 -2.66 11.78 8.84
C MET A 297 -3.78 10.74 8.89
N PRO A 298 -4.31 10.41 10.10
CA PRO A 298 -5.32 9.37 10.25
C PRO A 298 -6.66 9.79 9.62
N SER A 299 -7.11 9.03 8.61
CA SER A 299 -8.38 9.25 7.92
C SER A 299 -9.60 9.16 8.84
N SER A 300 -9.53 8.35 9.90
CA SER A 300 -10.57 8.25 10.94
C SER A 300 -10.77 9.54 11.75
N GLU A 301 -9.75 10.41 11.80
CA GLU A 301 -9.80 11.70 12.50
C GLU A 301 -9.98 12.89 11.51
N TYR A 302 -10.26 12.64 10.24
CA TYR A 302 -10.35 13.66 9.20
C TYR A 302 -11.20 14.86 9.58
N THR A 303 -12.37 14.64 10.17
CA THR A 303 -13.28 15.71 10.63
C THR A 303 -12.69 16.61 11.71
N SER A 304 -11.67 16.16 12.45
CA SER A 304 -11.02 16.93 13.50
C SER A 304 -9.89 17.84 13.00
N TRP A 305 -9.40 17.61 11.77
CA TRP A 305 -8.26 18.34 11.23
C TRP A 305 -8.49 18.95 9.83
N LYS A 306 -9.50 18.52 9.07
CA LYS A 306 -9.74 18.97 7.68
C LYS A 306 -9.97 20.48 7.53
N ASP A 307 -10.55 21.14 8.54
CA ASP A 307 -10.91 22.57 8.50
C ASP A 307 -9.91 23.45 9.27
N LEU A 308 -8.74 22.91 9.65
CA LEU A 308 -7.72 23.69 10.34
C LEU A 308 -7.11 24.72 9.39
N SER A 309 -7.15 25.98 9.79
CA SER A 309 -6.65 27.10 8.99
C SER A 309 -5.14 27.09 8.86
N GLY A 310 -4.64 27.52 7.69
CA GLY A 310 -3.23 27.61 7.39
C GLY A 310 -2.67 26.38 6.68
N TYR A 311 -3.55 25.49 6.24
CA TYR A 311 -3.19 24.29 5.49
C TYR A 311 -4.08 24.13 4.26
N GLU A 312 -3.48 23.76 3.16
CA GLU A 312 -4.11 23.20 1.97
C GLU A 312 -4.06 21.67 2.06
N LEU A 313 -5.12 21.01 1.66
CA LEU A 313 -5.18 19.54 1.65
C LEU A 313 -4.92 19.04 0.22
N LEU A 314 -3.82 18.32 0.04
CA LEU A 314 -3.54 17.60 -1.20
C LEU A 314 -3.99 16.15 -1.03
N GLY A 315 -4.47 15.52 -2.12
CA GLY A 315 -4.93 14.15 -2.00
C GLY A 315 -4.92 13.38 -3.31
N GLN A 316 -4.72 12.07 -3.21
CA GLN A 316 -4.73 11.17 -4.35
C GLN A 316 -5.21 9.77 -3.98
N GLN A 317 -5.75 9.05 -4.97
CA GLN A 317 -6.11 7.64 -4.83
C GLN A 317 -4.86 6.83 -4.49
N ALA A 318 -4.89 6.07 -3.38
CA ALA A 318 -3.81 5.17 -3.02
C ALA A 318 -3.74 3.95 -3.95
N THR A 319 -2.55 3.35 -4.07
CA THR A 319 -2.36 2.06 -4.74
C THR A 319 -2.55 0.91 -3.73
N SER A 320 -3.62 0.97 -2.95
CA SER A 320 -3.90 0.01 -1.88
C SER A 320 -5.39 -0.30 -1.78
N TYR A 321 -5.69 -1.50 -1.29
CA TYR A 321 -7.05 -1.92 -0.99
C TYR A 321 -7.10 -2.76 0.30
N ASN A 322 -8.25 -2.68 0.98
CA ASN A 322 -8.58 -3.58 2.08
C ASN A 322 -9.45 -4.73 1.56
N TYR A 323 -9.35 -5.88 2.19
CA TYR A 323 -10.07 -7.07 1.75
C TYR A 323 -10.38 -8.05 2.88
N ILE A 324 -11.34 -8.94 2.63
CA ILE A 324 -11.58 -10.14 3.41
C ILE A 324 -11.10 -11.32 2.57
N GLY A 325 -10.18 -12.12 3.12
CA GLY A 325 -9.67 -13.33 2.51
C GLY A 325 -10.20 -14.58 3.21
N PHE A 326 -10.25 -15.70 2.50
CA PHE A 326 -10.72 -16.98 2.99
C PHE A 326 -9.59 -18.00 2.98
N LYS A 327 -9.54 -18.88 3.98
CA LYS A 327 -8.58 -19.99 4.00
C LYS A 327 -9.15 -21.15 3.20
N LEU A 328 -8.58 -21.37 2.00
CA LEU A 328 -9.08 -22.34 1.01
C LEU A 328 -8.09 -23.47 0.75
N GLY A 329 -7.02 -23.57 1.55
CA GLY A 329 -5.99 -24.57 1.35
C GLY A 329 -4.76 -24.29 2.20
N LYS A 330 -3.59 -24.71 1.73
CA LYS A 330 -2.31 -24.56 2.40
C LYS A 330 -1.15 -24.33 1.43
N TRP A 331 -0.05 -23.80 1.94
CA TRP A 331 1.21 -23.72 1.23
C TRP A 331 1.96 -25.08 1.30
N ASP A 332 2.38 -25.62 0.17
CA ASP A 332 3.28 -26.77 0.07
C ASP A 332 4.71 -26.26 -0.09
N SER A 333 5.46 -26.20 1.01
CA SER A 333 6.83 -25.66 1.02
C SER A 333 7.84 -26.56 0.30
N GLU A 334 7.54 -27.85 0.09
CA GLU A 334 8.42 -28.77 -0.64
C GLU A 334 8.32 -28.52 -2.15
N LYS A 335 7.11 -28.20 -2.63
CA LYS A 335 6.87 -27.92 -4.06
C LYS A 335 6.92 -26.43 -4.39
N GLY A 336 6.85 -25.55 -3.37
CA GLY A 336 6.79 -24.10 -3.58
C GLY A 336 5.48 -23.63 -4.24
N VAL A 337 4.34 -24.27 -3.91
CA VAL A 337 3.04 -23.96 -4.51
C VAL A 337 1.91 -23.94 -3.48
N ASN A 338 0.85 -23.21 -3.81
CA ASN A 338 -0.41 -23.25 -3.08
C ASN A 338 -1.22 -24.49 -3.47
N VAL A 339 -1.83 -25.16 -2.50
CA VAL A 339 -2.67 -26.34 -2.70
C VAL A 339 -4.07 -26.02 -2.21
N TYR A 340 -5.01 -25.93 -3.16
CA TYR A 340 -6.43 -25.72 -2.86
C TYR A 340 -7.05 -26.97 -2.23
N ASP A 341 -7.87 -26.76 -1.18
CA ASP A 341 -8.62 -27.81 -0.50
C ASP A 341 -10.13 -27.59 -0.67
N SER A 342 -10.73 -28.36 -1.57
CA SER A 342 -12.18 -28.33 -1.82
C SER A 342 -13.04 -28.76 -0.63
N SER A 343 -12.44 -29.37 0.41
CA SER A 343 -13.12 -29.74 1.66
C SER A 343 -13.04 -28.67 2.73
N SER A 344 -12.31 -27.58 2.49
CA SER A 344 -12.23 -26.44 3.40
C SER A 344 -13.62 -25.87 3.71
N LYS A 345 -13.85 -25.44 4.94
CA LYS A 345 -15.11 -24.83 5.39
C LYS A 345 -15.56 -23.68 4.48
N MET A 346 -14.61 -22.91 3.96
CA MET A 346 -14.87 -21.75 3.10
C MET A 346 -14.83 -22.09 1.60
N ALA A 347 -14.73 -23.38 1.20
CA ALA A 347 -14.63 -23.78 -0.21
C ALA A 347 -15.90 -23.47 -1.04
N ASP A 348 -17.06 -23.38 -0.40
CA ASP A 348 -18.31 -23.06 -1.08
C ASP A 348 -18.37 -21.60 -1.53
N LYS A 349 -18.41 -21.39 -2.86
CA LYS A 349 -18.52 -20.07 -3.47
C LYS A 349 -19.75 -19.30 -2.99
N SER A 350 -20.90 -19.97 -2.83
CA SER A 350 -22.14 -19.31 -2.39
C SER A 350 -22.02 -18.77 -0.98
N LEU A 351 -21.32 -19.48 -0.08
CA LEU A 351 -21.04 -18.99 1.28
C LEU A 351 -20.16 -17.73 1.23
N ARG A 352 -19.10 -17.72 0.43
CA ARG A 352 -18.21 -16.55 0.31
C ARG A 352 -18.93 -15.35 -0.30
N GLN A 353 -19.75 -15.57 -1.35
CA GLN A 353 -20.56 -14.52 -1.94
C GLN A 353 -21.62 -13.97 -0.97
N ALA A 354 -22.25 -14.84 -0.18
CA ALA A 354 -23.21 -14.39 0.85
C ALA A 354 -22.54 -13.54 1.92
N ILE A 355 -21.33 -13.90 2.36
CA ILE A 355 -20.50 -13.09 3.27
C ILE A 355 -20.24 -11.72 2.67
N ALA A 356 -19.95 -11.63 1.37
CA ALA A 356 -19.71 -10.38 0.67
C ALA A 356 -20.95 -9.48 0.57
N TYR A 357 -22.12 -10.07 0.21
CA TYR A 357 -23.38 -9.31 0.10
C TYR A 357 -23.96 -8.88 1.44
N ALA A 358 -23.54 -9.48 2.55
CA ALA A 358 -24.03 -9.12 3.88
C ALA A 358 -23.48 -7.78 4.39
N ILE A 359 -22.36 -7.28 3.87
CA ILE A 359 -21.64 -6.11 4.39
C ILE A 359 -21.88 -4.85 3.55
N ASP A 360 -22.02 -3.70 4.23
CA ASP A 360 -22.15 -2.38 3.61
C ASP A 360 -20.81 -1.64 3.64
N ASN A 361 -19.98 -1.90 2.62
CA ASN A 361 -18.67 -1.26 2.48
C ASN A 361 -18.78 0.24 2.16
N GLU A 362 -19.90 0.70 1.58
CA GLU A 362 -20.16 2.12 1.39
C GLU A 362 -20.35 2.83 2.72
N ALA A 363 -21.20 2.28 3.59
CA ALA A 363 -21.39 2.82 4.94
C ALA A 363 -20.10 2.78 5.78
N ILE A 364 -19.28 1.74 5.64
CA ILE A 364 -17.95 1.67 6.28
C ILE A 364 -17.09 2.84 5.81
N ALA A 365 -16.95 3.04 4.50
CA ALA A 365 -16.15 4.11 3.91
C ALA A 365 -16.58 5.50 4.43
N GLN A 366 -17.88 5.74 4.46
CA GLN A 366 -18.43 7.03 4.89
C GLN A 366 -18.35 7.25 6.41
N LYS A 367 -18.74 6.26 7.21
CA LYS A 367 -18.91 6.45 8.66
C LYS A 367 -17.63 6.25 9.47
N LEU A 368 -16.75 5.34 9.04
CA LEU A 368 -15.50 5.05 9.77
C LEU A 368 -14.30 5.80 9.20
N TYR A 369 -14.33 6.16 7.92
CA TYR A 369 -13.20 6.79 7.22
C TYR A 369 -13.55 8.15 6.61
N ASN A 370 -14.72 8.71 6.98
CA ASN A 370 -15.13 10.07 6.61
C ASN A 370 -15.10 10.35 5.09
N GLY A 371 -15.29 9.33 4.25
CA GLY A 371 -15.22 9.44 2.80
C GLY A 371 -13.80 9.37 2.23
N LEU A 372 -12.74 9.26 3.07
CA LEU A 372 -11.37 9.03 2.60
C LEU A 372 -11.08 7.56 2.27
N GLN A 373 -12.11 6.75 2.26
CA GLN A 373 -12.12 5.46 1.58
C GLN A 373 -13.36 5.38 0.71
N THR A 374 -13.30 4.57 -0.33
CA THR A 374 -14.43 4.28 -1.20
C THR A 374 -14.67 2.77 -1.25
N ARG A 375 -15.90 2.35 -1.51
CA ARG A 375 -16.19 0.91 -1.68
C ARG A 375 -15.37 0.35 -2.84
N ALA A 376 -14.64 -0.72 -2.58
CA ALA A 376 -13.92 -1.42 -3.63
C ALA A 376 -14.84 -2.38 -4.39
N ASN A 377 -14.70 -2.38 -5.73
CA ASN A 377 -15.43 -3.30 -6.60
C ASN A 377 -14.54 -4.42 -7.15
N SER A 378 -13.21 -4.26 -7.07
CA SER A 378 -12.21 -5.14 -7.65
C SER A 378 -10.94 -5.21 -6.79
N LEU A 379 -10.06 -6.17 -7.09
CA LEU A 379 -8.72 -6.29 -6.51
C LEU A 379 -7.67 -5.45 -7.28
N ILE A 380 -8.03 -4.89 -8.43
CA ILE A 380 -7.26 -3.89 -9.15
C ILE A 380 -7.74 -2.51 -8.69
N VAL A 381 -6.82 -1.62 -8.31
CA VAL A 381 -7.19 -0.31 -7.79
C VAL A 381 -7.41 0.73 -8.91
N PRO A 382 -8.26 1.76 -8.69
CA PRO A 382 -8.55 2.78 -9.71
C PRO A 382 -7.31 3.53 -10.21
N ALA A 383 -6.24 3.60 -9.43
CA ALA A 383 -4.98 4.22 -9.82
C ALA A 383 -4.31 3.58 -11.05
N PHE A 384 -4.68 2.36 -11.42
CA PHE A 384 -4.15 1.67 -12.61
C PHE A 384 -4.88 2.01 -13.92
N GLY A 385 -5.72 3.05 -13.93
CA GLY A 385 -6.32 3.61 -15.15
C GLY A 385 -7.07 2.57 -15.97
N THR A 386 -6.66 2.34 -17.22
CA THR A 386 -7.35 1.44 -18.16
C THR A 386 -7.35 -0.04 -17.76
N LYS A 387 -6.47 -0.45 -16.86
CA LYS A 387 -6.42 -1.82 -16.34
C LYS A 387 -7.45 -2.06 -15.22
N TYR A 388 -7.99 -1.00 -14.63
CA TYR A 388 -9.08 -1.07 -13.67
C TYR A 388 -10.44 -1.13 -14.38
N ASP A 389 -11.30 -2.09 -14.01
CA ASP A 389 -12.67 -2.17 -14.53
C ASP A 389 -13.63 -1.35 -13.69
N ALA A 390 -13.88 -0.11 -14.11
CA ALA A 390 -14.83 0.78 -13.45
C ALA A 390 -16.30 0.33 -13.61
N ASP A 391 -16.62 -0.48 -14.62
CA ASP A 391 -17.97 -0.99 -14.89
C ASP A 391 -18.31 -2.20 -14.04
N LEU A 392 -17.33 -2.88 -13.45
CA LEU A 392 -17.54 -4.01 -12.56
C LEU A 392 -18.29 -3.54 -11.30
N LYS A 393 -19.48 -4.06 -11.06
CA LYS A 393 -20.30 -3.63 -9.92
C LYS A 393 -19.73 -4.06 -8.57
N GLY A 394 -18.98 -5.16 -8.53
CA GLY A 394 -18.51 -5.75 -7.29
C GLY A 394 -19.66 -6.15 -6.35
N TYR A 395 -19.37 -6.21 -5.05
CA TYR A 395 -20.36 -6.54 -4.03
C TYR A 395 -20.89 -5.27 -3.37
N THR A 396 -22.20 -5.02 -3.56
CA THR A 396 -22.97 -4.04 -2.79
C THR A 396 -23.83 -4.79 -1.78
N GLN A 397 -24.11 -4.19 -0.63
CA GLN A 397 -24.94 -4.84 0.38
C GLN A 397 -26.31 -5.23 -0.21
N ASP A 398 -26.64 -6.51 -0.05
CA ASP A 398 -27.93 -7.09 -0.40
C ASP A 398 -28.19 -8.29 0.55
N VAL A 399 -28.78 -7.99 1.70
CA VAL A 399 -29.04 -8.96 2.78
C VAL A 399 -29.97 -10.07 2.30
N GLU A 400 -30.97 -9.76 1.48
CA GLU A 400 -31.90 -10.76 0.97
C GLU A 400 -31.25 -11.68 -0.05
N LYS A 401 -30.38 -11.15 -0.90
CA LYS A 401 -29.56 -11.97 -1.80
C LYS A 401 -28.59 -12.85 -1.03
N ALA A 402 -27.94 -12.34 0.02
CA ALA A 402 -27.08 -13.13 0.88
C ALA A 402 -27.81 -14.30 1.53
N LYS A 403 -28.99 -14.06 2.12
CA LYS A 403 -29.85 -15.12 2.68
C LYS A 403 -30.25 -16.14 1.63
N LYS A 404 -30.68 -15.67 0.45
CA LYS A 404 -31.07 -16.56 -0.65
C LYS A 404 -29.91 -17.44 -1.12
N LEU A 405 -28.69 -16.91 -1.25
CA LEU A 405 -27.50 -17.69 -1.60
C LEU A 405 -27.24 -18.81 -0.60
N LEU A 406 -27.38 -18.52 0.71
CA LEU A 406 -27.24 -19.50 1.78
C LEU A 406 -28.34 -20.57 1.74
N ASP A 407 -29.60 -20.16 1.55
CA ASP A 407 -30.75 -21.07 1.46
C ASP A 407 -30.62 -22.02 0.27
N ASP A 408 -30.31 -21.49 -0.92
CA ASP A 408 -30.14 -22.25 -2.16
C ASP A 408 -28.95 -23.23 -2.07
N ALA A 409 -27.91 -22.85 -1.34
CA ALA A 409 -26.73 -23.67 -1.10
C ALA A 409 -26.95 -24.74 0.02
N GLY A 410 -28.05 -24.66 0.76
CA GLY A 410 -28.41 -25.63 1.79
C GLY A 410 -27.96 -25.29 3.21
N TYR A 411 -27.48 -24.08 3.47
CA TYR A 411 -27.23 -23.56 4.82
C TYR A 411 -28.54 -23.12 5.46
N LYS A 412 -29.01 -23.78 6.50
CA LYS A 412 -30.32 -23.52 7.12
C LYS A 412 -30.23 -23.59 8.63
N ASP A 413 -30.94 -22.70 9.31
CA ASP A 413 -31.19 -22.83 10.75
C ASP A 413 -32.18 -23.98 10.98
N THR A 414 -31.69 -25.09 11.47
CA THR A 414 -32.47 -26.34 11.65
C THR A 414 -32.84 -26.61 13.10
N ASP A 415 -32.18 -25.96 14.08
CA ASP A 415 -32.47 -26.10 15.50
C ASP A 415 -33.15 -24.87 16.12
N GLY A 416 -33.24 -23.75 15.38
CA GLY A 416 -33.96 -22.54 15.77
C GLY A 416 -33.17 -21.61 16.69
N ASP A 417 -31.84 -21.72 16.71
CA ASP A 417 -30.98 -20.87 17.53
C ASP A 417 -30.64 -19.51 16.88
N GLY A 418 -31.06 -19.33 15.63
CA GLY A 418 -30.85 -18.12 14.82
C GLY A 418 -29.59 -18.16 13.98
N TYR A 419 -28.84 -19.24 14.00
CA TYR A 419 -27.67 -19.48 13.18
C TYR A 419 -27.92 -20.65 12.20
N ARG A 420 -27.21 -20.61 11.08
CA ARG A 420 -27.35 -21.63 10.03
C ARG A 420 -26.33 -22.73 10.25
N GLU A 421 -26.78 -23.99 10.13
CA GLU A 421 -25.89 -25.13 10.04
C GLU A 421 -25.25 -25.25 8.65
N ASP A 422 -24.21 -26.09 8.58
CA ASP A 422 -23.63 -26.53 7.32
C ASP A 422 -24.60 -27.42 6.52
N LYS A 423 -24.26 -27.74 5.28
CA LYS A 423 -25.07 -28.58 4.37
C LYS A 423 -25.39 -29.99 4.92
N ASN A 424 -24.71 -30.40 5.98
CA ASN A 424 -24.90 -31.70 6.64
C ASN A 424 -25.65 -31.58 7.97
N GLY A 425 -26.17 -30.39 8.28
CA GLY A 425 -26.87 -30.09 9.52
C GLY A 425 -25.97 -30.01 10.77
N LYS A 426 -24.68 -29.72 10.59
CA LYS A 426 -23.75 -29.49 11.69
C LYS A 426 -23.56 -28.00 11.94
N LYS A 427 -23.33 -27.61 13.19
CA LYS A 427 -23.02 -26.23 13.57
C LYS A 427 -21.91 -25.67 12.67
N LEU A 428 -22.19 -24.50 12.05
CA LEU A 428 -21.27 -23.76 11.22
C LEU A 428 -20.72 -22.57 12.01
N GLU A 429 -19.61 -22.76 12.72
CA GLU A 429 -18.88 -21.70 13.38
C GLU A 429 -17.72 -21.24 12.48
N ILE A 430 -17.64 -19.91 12.22
CA ILE A 430 -16.63 -19.32 11.34
C ILE A 430 -15.69 -18.47 12.18
N ASN A 431 -14.41 -18.80 12.16
CA ASN A 431 -13.36 -18.10 12.89
C ASN A 431 -12.75 -17.00 12.04
N PHE A 432 -12.95 -15.76 12.45
CA PHE A 432 -12.51 -14.56 11.77
C PHE A 432 -11.27 -13.95 12.44
N ALA A 433 -10.13 -13.95 11.76
CA ALA A 433 -8.95 -13.26 12.21
C ALA A 433 -9.01 -11.79 11.78
N PHE A 434 -8.90 -10.89 12.75
CA PHE A 434 -8.86 -9.45 12.53
C PHE A 434 -7.64 -8.84 13.22
N ARG A 435 -6.86 -8.07 12.45
CA ARG A 435 -5.66 -7.42 12.97
C ARG A 435 -6.01 -6.23 13.88
N ASP A 436 -5.28 -6.08 14.96
CA ASP A 436 -5.31 -4.87 15.76
C ASP A 436 -4.57 -3.75 15.01
N GLY A 437 -5.05 -2.55 15.09
CA GLY A 437 -4.43 -1.39 14.43
C GLY A 437 -5.40 -0.24 14.20
N GLY A 438 -5.03 0.94 14.67
CA GLY A 438 -5.82 2.16 14.56
C GLY A 438 -7.08 2.18 15.42
N THR A 439 -7.71 3.33 15.48
CA THR A 439 -8.87 3.60 16.36
C THR A 439 -10.14 2.92 15.88
N THR A 440 -10.23 2.52 14.61
CA THR A 440 -11.43 1.95 13.98
C THR A 440 -11.47 0.42 13.98
N ALA A 441 -10.34 -0.28 14.23
CA ALA A 441 -10.22 -1.73 14.05
C ALA A 441 -11.28 -2.52 14.82
N LYS A 442 -11.50 -2.18 16.10
CA LYS A 442 -12.50 -2.86 16.94
C LYS A 442 -13.92 -2.65 16.42
N SER A 443 -14.30 -1.41 16.14
CA SER A 443 -15.64 -1.07 15.66
C SER A 443 -15.93 -1.71 14.30
N LEU A 444 -14.92 -1.81 13.41
CA LEU A 444 -15.04 -2.45 12.12
C LEU A 444 -15.22 -3.98 12.25
N ALA A 445 -14.47 -4.62 13.14
CA ALA A 445 -14.62 -6.05 13.41
C ALA A 445 -16.01 -6.38 13.98
N GLU A 446 -16.49 -5.59 14.96
CA GLU A 446 -17.83 -5.74 15.55
C GLU A 446 -18.93 -5.53 14.49
N TYR A 447 -18.76 -4.55 13.60
CA TYR A 447 -19.70 -4.31 12.50
C TYR A 447 -19.79 -5.52 11.55
N TYR A 448 -18.66 -6.07 11.11
CA TYR A 448 -18.66 -7.24 10.24
C TYR A 448 -19.35 -8.44 10.88
N ILE A 449 -19.03 -8.77 12.13
CA ILE A 449 -19.65 -9.87 12.87
C ILE A 449 -21.17 -9.68 12.97
N GLN A 450 -21.61 -8.46 13.25
CA GLN A 450 -23.05 -8.16 13.35
C GLN A 450 -23.74 -8.29 11.99
N ALA A 451 -23.13 -7.81 10.90
CA ALA A 451 -23.70 -7.93 9.56
C ALA A 451 -23.85 -9.40 9.11
N TRP A 452 -22.88 -10.25 9.43
CA TRP A 452 -22.98 -11.68 9.13
C TRP A 452 -24.01 -12.41 10.00
N LYS A 453 -24.16 -11.97 11.24
CA LYS A 453 -25.22 -12.48 12.13
C LYS A 453 -26.63 -12.19 11.56
N GLU A 454 -26.85 -11.05 10.91
CA GLU A 454 -28.14 -10.70 10.28
C GLU A 454 -28.56 -11.66 9.16
N VAL A 455 -27.61 -12.35 8.55
CA VAL A 455 -27.86 -13.38 7.55
C VAL A 455 -27.78 -14.80 8.13
N GLY A 456 -27.65 -14.93 9.47
CA GLY A 456 -27.66 -16.19 10.20
C GLY A 456 -26.30 -16.90 10.22
N LEU A 457 -25.17 -16.22 10.07
CA LEU A 457 -23.84 -16.81 10.18
C LEU A 457 -23.25 -16.60 11.58
N ASP A 458 -22.80 -17.68 12.22
CA ASP A 458 -22.09 -17.66 13.51
C ASP A 458 -20.60 -17.35 13.27
N VAL A 459 -20.25 -16.07 13.29
CA VAL A 459 -18.87 -15.61 13.08
C VAL A 459 -18.29 -15.08 14.38
N GLN A 460 -17.12 -15.55 14.76
CA GLN A 460 -16.42 -15.17 15.98
C GLN A 460 -14.97 -14.76 15.68
N LEU A 461 -14.39 -13.90 16.54
CA LEU A 461 -12.97 -13.61 16.46
C LEU A 461 -12.15 -14.88 16.77
N ALA A 462 -11.26 -15.29 15.87
CA ALA A 462 -10.48 -16.53 15.93
C ALA A 462 -9.70 -16.71 17.25
N THR A 463 -9.29 -15.61 17.90
CA THR A 463 -8.60 -15.62 19.21
C THR A 463 -9.42 -14.97 20.33
N GLY A 464 -10.71 -14.70 20.10
CA GLY A 464 -11.58 -13.95 21.01
C GLY A 464 -11.24 -12.45 21.13
N ARG A 465 -10.25 -11.97 20.41
CA ARG A 465 -9.78 -10.57 20.38
C ARG A 465 -9.10 -10.25 19.04
N LEU A 466 -8.84 -8.96 18.81
CA LEU A 466 -7.98 -8.51 17.73
C LEU A 466 -6.55 -9.05 17.91
N ILE A 467 -5.85 -9.31 16.82
CA ILE A 467 -4.51 -9.91 16.81
C ILE A 467 -3.49 -8.83 16.45
N GLU A 468 -2.42 -8.74 17.22
CA GLU A 468 -1.28 -7.86 16.92
C GLU A 468 -0.77 -8.13 15.48
N VAL A 469 -0.36 -7.06 14.76
CA VAL A 469 -0.15 -7.08 13.30
C VAL A 469 0.84 -8.17 12.86
N ASN A 470 2.02 -8.27 13.50
CA ASN A 470 3.02 -9.27 13.10
C ASN A 470 2.52 -10.69 13.38
N SER A 471 1.95 -10.91 14.56
CA SER A 471 1.34 -12.20 14.93
C SER A 471 0.17 -12.59 14.02
N PHE A 472 -0.58 -11.59 13.51
CA PHE A 472 -1.65 -11.82 12.56
C PHE A 472 -1.11 -12.36 11.24
N TYR A 473 -0.11 -11.68 10.65
CA TYR A 473 0.47 -12.13 9.38
C TYR A 473 1.21 -13.46 9.53
N ASP A 474 1.92 -13.69 10.63
CA ASP A 474 2.54 -14.99 10.92
C ASP A 474 1.50 -16.12 10.91
N LYS A 475 0.34 -15.93 11.56
CA LYS A 475 -0.73 -16.93 11.59
C LYS A 475 -1.36 -17.15 10.21
N VAL A 476 -1.67 -16.08 9.48
CA VAL A 476 -2.30 -16.16 8.16
C VAL A 476 -1.36 -16.80 7.15
N GLN A 477 -0.09 -16.41 7.15
CA GLN A 477 0.93 -16.92 6.24
C GLN A 477 1.27 -18.40 6.50
N ASN A 478 1.28 -18.83 7.76
CA ASN A 478 1.58 -20.20 8.15
C ASN A 478 0.32 -21.10 8.21
N ASP A 479 -0.78 -20.66 7.62
CA ASP A 479 -2.02 -21.43 7.49
C ASP A 479 -2.55 -21.97 8.83
N ASP A 480 -2.57 -21.09 9.87
CA ASP A 480 -3.08 -21.45 11.21
C ASP A 480 -4.49 -22.02 11.10
N PRO A 481 -4.72 -23.29 11.52
CA PRO A 481 -6.00 -23.98 11.33
C PRO A 481 -7.16 -23.40 12.17
N SER A 482 -6.86 -22.48 13.07
CA SER A 482 -7.88 -21.73 13.83
C SER A 482 -8.50 -20.58 13.06
N ILE A 483 -8.06 -20.30 11.82
CA ILE A 483 -8.54 -19.19 10.99
C ILE A 483 -9.30 -19.75 9.78
N ASP A 484 -10.55 -19.35 9.60
CA ASP A 484 -11.36 -19.65 8.43
C ASP A 484 -11.36 -18.49 7.42
N MET A 485 -11.44 -17.27 7.92
CA MET A 485 -11.35 -16.04 7.13
C MET A 485 -10.61 -14.93 7.89
N TYR A 486 -10.15 -13.91 7.17
CA TYR A 486 -9.36 -12.84 7.76
C TYR A 486 -9.55 -11.51 7.04
N GLN A 487 -9.36 -10.39 7.74
CA GLN A 487 -9.33 -9.04 7.16
C GLN A 487 -7.89 -8.54 7.05
N ALA A 488 -7.49 -8.13 5.87
CA ALA A 488 -6.16 -7.61 5.60
C ALA A 488 -6.18 -6.46 4.58
N GLY A 489 -5.02 -5.98 4.18
CA GLY A 489 -4.84 -4.98 3.13
C GLY A 489 -3.58 -5.24 2.34
N TRP A 490 -3.56 -4.82 1.08
CA TRP A 490 -2.40 -4.83 0.21
C TRP A 490 -2.07 -3.42 -0.28
N SER A 491 -0.80 -3.07 -0.28
CA SER A 491 -0.24 -2.01 -1.10
C SER A 491 0.38 -2.66 -2.33
N THR A 492 -0.13 -2.33 -3.51
CA THR A 492 0.26 -2.98 -4.78
C THR A 492 1.44 -2.28 -5.47
N GLY A 493 1.93 -1.16 -4.90
CA GLY A 493 2.94 -0.35 -5.59
C GLY A 493 2.42 0.17 -6.94
N TYR A 494 3.26 0.13 -7.96
CA TYR A 494 2.93 0.61 -9.32
C TYR A 494 2.66 -0.52 -10.31
N ASP A 495 2.72 -1.78 -9.88
CA ASP A 495 2.49 -2.93 -10.74
C ASP A 495 1.09 -3.53 -10.51
N PRO A 496 0.21 -3.55 -11.53
CA PRO A 496 -1.09 -4.17 -11.43
C PRO A 496 -1.07 -5.70 -11.59
N ASP A 497 0.06 -6.33 -11.91
CA ASP A 497 0.18 -7.77 -12.08
C ASP A 497 -0.19 -8.50 -10.77
N GLN A 498 -0.98 -9.55 -10.89
CA GLN A 498 -1.51 -10.29 -9.75
C GLN A 498 -0.78 -11.62 -9.48
N SER A 499 0.25 -11.93 -10.26
CA SER A 499 1.00 -13.20 -10.12
C SER A 499 1.63 -13.34 -8.73
N GLY A 500 2.20 -12.29 -8.19
CA GLY A 500 2.81 -12.28 -6.87
C GLY A 500 1.82 -12.37 -5.69
N LEU A 501 0.53 -12.05 -5.90
CA LEU A 501 -0.50 -12.04 -4.86
C LEU A 501 -1.47 -13.22 -4.94
N TYR A 502 -1.80 -13.69 -6.17
CA TYR A 502 -2.84 -14.72 -6.37
C TYR A 502 -2.41 -15.83 -7.33
N GLY A 503 -1.14 -15.87 -7.71
CA GLY A 503 -0.57 -16.96 -8.49
C GLY A 503 -0.52 -18.28 -7.71
N GLU A 504 -0.42 -19.40 -8.44
CA GLU A 504 -0.29 -20.73 -7.86
C GLU A 504 1.00 -20.90 -7.03
N ASP A 505 2.08 -20.25 -7.46
CA ASP A 505 3.41 -20.27 -6.80
C ASP A 505 3.66 -19.03 -5.90
N ALA A 506 2.65 -18.17 -5.72
CA ALA A 506 2.78 -16.97 -4.90
C ALA A 506 2.65 -17.30 -3.40
N GLN A 507 3.69 -17.04 -2.62
CA GLN A 507 3.65 -17.20 -1.16
C GLN A 507 2.64 -16.25 -0.51
N PHE A 508 2.41 -15.07 -1.10
CA PHE A 508 1.45 -14.06 -0.64
C PHE A 508 -0.01 -14.40 -1.01
N ASN A 509 -0.26 -15.48 -1.75
CA ASN A 509 -1.60 -15.99 -1.95
C ASN A 509 -2.14 -16.62 -0.66
N PHE A 510 -2.38 -15.81 0.34
CA PHE A 510 -2.81 -16.25 1.68
C PHE A 510 -4.16 -16.98 1.68
N THR A 511 -4.95 -16.86 0.61
CA THR A 511 -6.18 -17.62 0.45
C THR A 511 -5.91 -19.06 0.06
N ARG A 512 -4.77 -19.35 -0.54
CA ARG A 512 -4.42 -20.66 -1.13
C ARG A 512 -5.39 -21.09 -2.23
N PHE A 513 -6.12 -20.14 -2.82
CA PHE A 513 -6.99 -20.43 -3.95
C PHE A 513 -6.16 -20.71 -5.20
N VAL A 514 -6.40 -21.85 -5.83
CA VAL A 514 -5.80 -22.26 -7.11
C VAL A 514 -6.89 -22.85 -8.00
N SER A 515 -6.88 -22.48 -9.27
CA SER A 515 -7.68 -23.10 -10.32
C SER A 515 -6.98 -22.90 -11.67
N ASP A 516 -7.23 -23.80 -12.61
CA ASP A 516 -6.65 -23.71 -13.96
C ASP A 516 -6.97 -22.37 -14.64
N GLU A 517 -8.21 -21.88 -14.47
CA GLU A 517 -8.64 -20.62 -15.07
C GLU A 517 -7.93 -19.41 -14.43
N ASN A 518 -7.80 -19.38 -13.09
CA ASN A 518 -7.05 -18.31 -12.42
C ASN A 518 -5.58 -18.30 -12.88
N THR A 519 -4.95 -19.46 -12.92
CA THR A 519 -3.55 -19.61 -13.38
C THR A 519 -3.39 -19.15 -14.82
N LYS A 520 -4.35 -19.50 -15.70
CA LYS A 520 -4.35 -19.05 -17.10
C LYS A 520 -4.48 -17.52 -17.21
N LEU A 521 -5.49 -16.93 -16.58
CA LEU A 521 -5.74 -15.48 -16.65
C LEU A 521 -4.59 -14.66 -16.07
N ILE A 522 -3.97 -15.11 -14.97
CA ILE A 522 -2.78 -14.46 -14.41
C ILE A 522 -1.59 -14.55 -15.38
N LYS A 523 -1.37 -15.70 -16.01
CA LYS A 523 -0.31 -15.83 -17.03
C LYS A 523 -0.52 -14.92 -18.23
N GLU A 524 -1.78 -14.66 -18.61
CA GLU A 524 -2.09 -13.73 -19.70
C GLU A 524 -1.68 -12.29 -19.36
N MET A 525 -1.71 -11.85 -18.07
CA MET A 525 -1.21 -10.54 -17.64
C MET A 525 0.28 -10.36 -17.88
N SER A 526 1.06 -11.45 -17.85
CA SER A 526 2.50 -11.44 -18.12
C SER A 526 2.86 -11.82 -19.56
N SER A 527 1.85 -11.99 -20.43
CA SER A 527 2.05 -12.39 -21.84
C SER A 527 2.50 -11.24 -22.74
N LYS A 528 2.98 -11.59 -23.96
CA LYS A 528 3.34 -10.60 -24.99
C LYS A 528 2.16 -9.69 -25.37
N ASP A 529 0.93 -10.21 -25.35
CA ASP A 529 -0.26 -9.40 -25.66
C ASP A 529 -0.53 -8.30 -24.63
N ALA A 530 -0.10 -8.47 -23.38
CA ALA A 530 -0.28 -7.48 -22.32
C ALA A 530 0.69 -6.29 -22.37
N PHE A 531 1.62 -6.25 -23.35
CA PHE A 531 2.38 -5.03 -23.68
C PHE A 531 1.53 -4.02 -24.48
N ASP A 532 0.50 -4.48 -25.18
CA ASP A 532 -0.49 -3.64 -25.84
C ASP A 532 -1.56 -3.19 -24.84
N ASP A 533 -1.75 -1.88 -24.67
CA ASP A 533 -2.61 -1.33 -23.62
C ASP A 533 -4.09 -1.72 -23.79
N GLU A 534 -4.61 -1.85 -25.03
CA GLU A 534 -6.01 -2.25 -25.28
C GLU A 534 -6.22 -3.73 -24.94
N LYS A 535 -5.25 -4.59 -25.30
CA LYS A 535 -5.29 -5.99 -24.95
C LYS A 535 -5.08 -6.21 -23.45
N ALA A 536 -4.14 -5.47 -22.84
CA ALA A 536 -3.93 -5.49 -21.40
C ALA A 536 -5.22 -5.15 -20.65
N ALA A 537 -5.90 -4.05 -21.01
CA ALA A 537 -7.17 -3.66 -20.40
C ALA A 537 -8.21 -4.79 -20.44
N LYS A 538 -8.30 -5.52 -21.56
CA LYS A 538 -9.20 -6.66 -21.71
C LYS A 538 -8.80 -7.84 -20.82
N ILE A 539 -7.51 -8.19 -20.79
CA ILE A 539 -6.97 -9.29 -19.96
C ILE A 539 -7.27 -9.01 -18.48
N TYR A 540 -6.96 -7.77 -18.03
CA TYR A 540 -7.22 -7.37 -16.64
C TYR A 540 -8.70 -7.36 -16.30
N LYS A 541 -9.57 -6.94 -17.22
CA LYS A 541 -11.02 -6.99 -17.05
C LYS A 541 -11.53 -8.41 -16.88
N GLU A 542 -11.13 -9.34 -17.73
CA GLU A 542 -11.53 -10.75 -17.68
C GLU A 542 -11.13 -11.39 -16.33
N TRP A 543 -9.93 -11.09 -15.83
CA TRP A 543 -9.49 -11.58 -14.52
C TRP A 543 -10.31 -10.95 -13.36
N GLN A 544 -10.60 -9.66 -13.41
CA GLN A 544 -11.40 -8.97 -12.38
C GLN A 544 -12.81 -9.54 -12.30
N GLU A 545 -13.46 -9.79 -13.43
CA GLU A 545 -14.77 -10.43 -13.51
C GLU A 545 -14.72 -11.85 -12.92
N TYR A 546 -13.69 -12.62 -13.28
CA TYR A 546 -13.47 -13.97 -12.75
C TYR A 546 -13.22 -13.96 -11.23
N ALA A 547 -12.30 -13.15 -10.75
CA ALA A 547 -11.97 -13.05 -9.33
C ALA A 547 -13.20 -12.65 -8.49
N ASN A 548 -13.98 -11.69 -8.99
CA ASN A 548 -15.23 -11.29 -8.36
C ASN A 548 -16.26 -12.43 -8.35
N ASP A 549 -16.43 -13.17 -9.44
CA ASP A 549 -17.34 -14.33 -9.47
C ASP A 549 -16.91 -15.42 -8.50
N GLN A 550 -15.61 -15.73 -8.43
CA GLN A 550 -15.08 -16.77 -7.54
C GLN A 550 -15.07 -16.37 -6.07
N ALA A 551 -15.03 -15.08 -5.78
CA ALA A 551 -15.08 -14.55 -4.41
C ALA A 551 -14.03 -15.19 -3.46
N PHE A 552 -12.85 -15.55 -3.96
CA PHE A 552 -11.79 -16.10 -3.11
C PHE A 552 -11.16 -15.02 -2.22
N VAL A 553 -11.29 -13.76 -2.62
CA VAL A 553 -11.03 -12.55 -1.86
C VAL A 553 -12.15 -11.55 -2.13
N ILE A 554 -12.63 -10.87 -1.09
CA ILE A 554 -13.64 -9.82 -1.20
C ILE A 554 -12.95 -8.48 -1.00
N PRO A 555 -12.75 -7.66 -2.04
CA PRO A 555 -12.30 -6.29 -1.86
C PRO A 555 -13.36 -5.52 -1.07
N THR A 556 -12.92 -4.75 -0.07
CA THR A 556 -13.84 -3.99 0.79
C THR A 556 -13.77 -2.49 0.52
N THR A 557 -12.59 -1.90 0.65
CA THR A 557 -12.41 -0.46 0.41
C THR A 557 -11.10 -0.16 -0.28
N TYR A 558 -11.10 0.90 -1.11
CA TYR A 558 -9.90 1.58 -1.58
C TYR A 558 -9.58 2.75 -0.67
N SER A 559 -8.30 3.01 -0.43
CA SER A 559 -7.84 4.15 0.36
C SER A 559 -7.58 5.38 -0.50
N PHE A 560 -7.76 6.55 0.10
CA PHE A 560 -7.40 7.83 -0.48
C PHE A 560 -6.49 8.56 0.51
N ASP A 561 -5.28 8.90 0.07
CA ASP A 561 -4.29 9.55 0.89
C ASP A 561 -4.49 11.06 0.86
N VAL A 562 -4.47 11.71 2.02
CA VAL A 562 -4.58 13.17 2.13
C VAL A 562 -3.41 13.71 2.94
N THR A 563 -2.70 14.66 2.34
CA THR A 563 -1.52 15.31 2.91
C THR A 563 -1.83 16.79 3.18
N PRO A 564 -1.98 17.21 4.44
CA PRO A 564 -2.05 18.62 4.80
C PRO A 564 -0.70 19.32 4.57
N VAL A 565 -0.73 20.41 3.81
CA VAL A 565 0.45 21.21 3.45
C VAL A 565 0.20 22.65 3.85
N SER A 566 1.13 23.25 4.60
CA SER A 566 1.03 24.66 5.05
C SER A 566 0.92 25.63 3.88
N ASP A 567 0.06 26.65 4.03
CA ASP A 567 -0.12 27.73 3.04
C ASP A 567 1.19 28.46 2.67
N ARG A 568 2.25 28.34 3.48
CA ARG A 568 3.56 28.92 3.18
C ARG A 568 4.43 28.05 2.27
N VAL A 569 4.04 26.80 2.00
CA VAL A 569 4.76 25.89 1.10
C VAL A 569 4.40 26.19 -0.35
N THR A 570 5.38 26.20 -1.23
CA THR A 570 5.21 26.34 -2.68
C THR A 570 5.93 25.21 -3.40
N GLY A 571 5.41 24.79 -4.56
CA GLY A 571 6.04 23.79 -5.42
C GLY A 571 5.98 22.34 -4.91
N TYR A 572 5.18 22.03 -3.91
CA TYR A 572 4.99 20.65 -3.47
C TYR A 572 3.93 19.95 -4.32
N ASP A 573 4.28 18.80 -4.88
CA ASP A 573 3.49 18.02 -5.82
C ASP A 573 3.50 16.55 -5.39
N ILE A 574 2.32 15.99 -5.15
CA ILE A 574 2.15 14.58 -4.77
C ILE A 574 1.78 13.69 -5.97
N SER A 575 1.76 14.23 -7.20
CA SER A 575 1.50 13.43 -8.41
C SER A 575 2.52 12.30 -8.54
N ARG A 576 2.10 11.19 -9.14
CA ARG A 576 3.01 10.09 -9.45
C ARG A 576 3.79 10.29 -10.76
N ASP A 577 3.30 11.18 -11.61
CA ASP A 577 3.85 11.52 -12.93
C ASP A 577 4.74 12.77 -12.89
N VAL A 578 5.61 12.87 -11.89
CA VAL A 578 6.58 13.96 -11.80
C VAL A 578 7.88 13.59 -12.50
N ASP A 579 8.51 14.60 -13.13
CA ASP A 579 9.73 14.42 -13.93
C ASP A 579 11.03 14.45 -13.09
N HIS A 580 10.93 14.59 -11.75
CA HIS A 580 12.08 14.67 -10.85
C HIS A 580 11.64 14.54 -9.39
N ASN A 581 12.60 14.48 -8.47
CA ASN A 581 12.29 14.46 -7.04
C ASN A 581 11.59 15.77 -6.62
N VAL A 582 10.37 15.65 -6.06
CA VAL A 582 9.53 16.79 -5.67
C VAL A 582 10.26 17.79 -4.78
N PHE A 583 11.15 17.35 -3.91
CA PHE A 583 11.88 18.23 -3.00
C PHE A 583 12.85 19.20 -3.69
N ALA A 584 13.21 18.97 -4.95
CA ALA A 584 14.00 19.93 -5.71
C ALA A 584 13.29 21.28 -5.91
N GLU A 585 11.96 21.24 -6.07
CA GLU A 585 11.13 22.40 -6.40
C GLU A 585 10.40 23.01 -5.20
N VAL A 586 10.38 22.34 -4.06
CA VAL A 586 9.70 22.83 -2.86
C VAL A 586 10.42 24.04 -2.28
N GLY A 587 9.63 25.04 -1.90
CA GLY A 587 10.11 26.24 -1.22
C GLY A 587 9.17 26.68 -0.10
N ILE A 588 9.67 27.59 0.74
CA ILE A 588 8.91 28.25 1.81
C ILE A 588 8.81 29.74 1.48
N THR A 589 7.62 30.32 1.56
CA THR A 589 7.36 31.73 1.16
C THR A 589 7.33 32.72 2.32
N SER A 590 7.40 32.25 3.56
CA SER A 590 7.49 33.09 4.77
C SER A 590 8.17 32.32 5.91
N GLU A 591 8.81 33.05 6.85
CA GLU A 591 9.40 32.44 8.06
C GLU A 591 8.32 31.94 9.04
N ASN A 592 7.20 32.67 9.13
CA ASN A 592 6.09 32.32 10.03
C ASN A 592 5.11 31.36 9.36
N ARG A 593 4.62 30.40 10.15
CA ARG A 593 3.55 29.46 9.80
C ARG A 593 2.16 30.03 10.09
#